data_7fbbe6706b4fb986fab9ad8512b4bb00
#
_entry.id   7fbbe6706b4fb986fab9ad8512b4bb00
#
_cell.length_a   1.000
_cell.length_b   1.000
_cell.length_c   1.000
_cell.angle_alpha   90.00
_cell.angle_beta   90.00
_cell.angle_gamma   90.00
#
_symmetry.space_group_name_H-M   'P 1'
#
loop_
_entity.id
_entity.type
_entity.pdbx_description
1 polymer ?
#
loop_
_entity_poly.entity_id
_entity_poly.type
_entity_poly.pdbx_seq_one_letter_code
_entity_poly.pdbx_strand_id
1 'polypeptide(L)'
;VVMEGVGNVIDYNSIGEALKDNLPTLPTVFELLSDMLKDPNSPTHSIQEIMKSDQTLSMKVLRVANSVHYRGERGRVTDVGEAIGTLGFDKIHMVVLTSSVFKAFNFSNSKDLNFDPADLWKHSLGAAVSSATIAELTNHCQRQRAYSCGLVHDIGKVARLQINPESFCEDVGSALYDEISLLDSEIKNGSPTHVKVGQVVCKEWGLNRDVEAVIRWHHEPDILERGTSGEDELNNLIDVVYVGNWLSHALHFGFSGHRSHGKLSPTVMERLSLDDEQLDYFKQETRENFKEFRNFLNLIERAIG
;
A
#
# COMPACT_ATOMS: atom_id res chain seq x y z
N VAL A 1 12.41 24.28 -36.41
CA VAL A 1 13.28 24.60 -35.27
C VAL A 1 12.49 24.25 -34.04
N VAL A 2 12.74 23.06 -33.51
CA VAL A 2 12.16 22.60 -32.24
C VAL A 2 13.02 23.23 -31.14
N MET A 3 12.45 24.07 -30.30
CA MET A 3 13.13 24.56 -29.12
C MET A 3 13.13 23.45 -28.07
N GLU A 4 14.26 22.80 -27.88
CA GLU A 4 14.53 21.95 -26.74
C GLU A 4 14.57 22.84 -25.49
N GLY A 5 13.53 22.72 -24.66
CA GLY A 5 13.54 23.21 -23.32
C GLY A 5 14.60 22.44 -22.53
N VAL A 6 15.52 23.13 -21.89
CA VAL A 6 16.49 22.55 -20.94
C VAL A 6 15.69 22.08 -19.73
N GLY A 7 15.15 20.86 -19.80
CA GLY A 7 14.57 20.20 -18.64
C GLY A 7 15.70 19.92 -17.63
N ASN A 8 15.56 20.37 -16.41
CA ASN A 8 16.44 19.99 -15.32
C ASN A 8 16.48 18.45 -15.26
N VAL A 9 17.65 17.88 -15.42
CA VAL A 9 17.84 16.42 -15.25
C VAL A 9 17.63 16.12 -13.76
N ILE A 10 16.58 15.36 -13.46
CA ILE A 10 16.28 14.95 -12.08
C ILE A 10 17.36 13.97 -11.63
N ASP A 11 18.10 14.31 -10.59
CA ASP A 11 19.10 13.44 -9.99
C ASP A 11 18.47 12.49 -8.97
N TYR A 12 18.06 11.31 -9.43
CA TYR A 12 17.50 10.27 -8.58
C TYR A 12 18.51 9.64 -7.60
N ASN A 13 19.83 9.83 -7.79
CA ASN A 13 20.84 9.36 -6.83
C ASN A 13 20.84 10.25 -5.58
N SER A 14 20.73 11.57 -5.76
CA SER A 14 20.60 12.49 -4.62
C SER A 14 19.31 12.24 -3.82
N ILE A 15 18.23 11.82 -4.50
CA ILE A 15 17.00 11.39 -3.83
C ILE A 15 17.26 10.14 -2.98
N GLY A 16 18.01 9.16 -3.48
CA GLY A 16 18.37 7.95 -2.72
C GLY A 16 19.18 8.25 -1.46
N GLU A 17 20.11 9.19 -1.52
CA GLU A 17 20.88 9.65 -0.34
C GLU A 17 19.97 10.36 0.68
N ALA A 18 19.13 11.28 0.23
CA ALA A 18 18.18 11.98 1.09
C ALA A 18 17.16 11.03 1.77
N LEU A 19 16.80 9.93 1.13
CA LEU A 19 15.92 8.92 1.70
C LEU A 19 16.55 8.23 2.91
N LYS A 20 17.84 7.90 2.86
CA LYS A 20 18.55 7.24 3.98
C LYS A 20 18.53 8.08 5.24
N ASP A 21 18.63 9.40 5.08
CA ASP A 21 18.65 10.33 6.20
C ASP A 21 17.24 10.60 6.77
N ASN A 22 16.22 10.64 5.91
CA ASN A 22 14.86 11.05 6.29
C ASN A 22 13.91 9.88 6.62
N LEU A 23 14.20 8.66 6.15
CA LEU A 23 13.37 7.47 6.38
C LEU A 23 14.18 6.27 6.92
N PRO A 24 14.93 6.41 8.02
CA PRO A 24 15.83 5.36 8.50
C PRO A 24 15.12 4.09 8.98
N THR A 25 13.84 4.17 9.35
CA THR A 25 13.04 3.02 9.83
C THR A 25 12.35 2.24 8.70
N LEU A 26 12.29 2.80 7.50
CA LEU A 26 11.62 2.18 6.36
C LEU A 26 12.27 0.85 5.93
N PRO A 27 13.63 0.70 5.92
CA PRO A 27 14.27 -0.56 5.58
C PRO A 27 13.80 -1.75 6.44
N THR A 28 13.68 -1.55 7.76
CA THR A 28 13.23 -2.61 8.66
C THR A 28 11.80 -3.08 8.35
N VAL A 29 10.91 -2.16 8.03
CA VAL A 29 9.54 -2.49 7.62
C VAL A 29 9.54 -3.32 6.33
N PHE A 30 10.40 -2.96 5.40
CA PHE A 30 10.46 -3.66 4.11
C PHE A 30 11.19 -5.00 4.16
N GLU A 31 12.19 -5.17 5.02
CA GLU A 31 12.77 -6.49 5.30
C GLU A 31 11.70 -7.45 5.80
N LEU A 32 10.88 -6.99 6.74
CA LEU A 32 9.75 -7.74 7.25
C LEU A 32 8.74 -8.11 6.16
N LEU A 33 8.40 -7.17 5.28
CA LEU A 33 7.55 -7.40 4.12
C LEU A 33 8.16 -8.41 3.15
N SER A 34 9.45 -8.27 2.84
CA SER A 34 10.15 -9.14 1.93
C SER A 34 10.17 -10.59 2.43
N ASP A 35 10.42 -10.81 3.72
CA ASP A 35 10.44 -12.14 4.31
C ASP A 35 9.05 -12.78 4.36
N MET A 36 8.02 -11.99 4.64
CA MET A 36 6.63 -12.45 4.59
C MET A 36 6.17 -12.85 3.18
N LEU A 37 6.71 -12.21 2.15
CA LEU A 37 6.34 -12.49 0.76
C LEU A 37 7.16 -13.63 0.13
N LYS A 38 8.34 -13.97 0.69
CA LYS A 38 9.20 -15.04 0.17
C LYS A 38 8.71 -16.44 0.47
N ASP A 39 8.05 -16.66 1.61
CA ASP A 39 7.54 -17.97 2.01
C ASP A 39 6.12 -17.89 2.57
N PRO A 40 5.13 -18.12 1.69
CA PRO A 40 3.72 -18.14 2.10
C PRO A 40 3.40 -19.24 3.14
N ASN A 41 4.27 -20.24 3.30
CA ASN A 41 4.09 -21.35 4.22
C ASN A 41 4.83 -21.22 5.54
N SER A 42 5.75 -20.23 5.65
CA SER A 42 6.48 -19.92 6.90
C SER A 42 6.05 -18.61 7.61
N PRO A 43 4.84 -18.15 7.45
CA PRO A 43 4.45 -16.82 7.88
C PRO A 43 4.35 -16.67 9.40
N THR A 44 4.04 -17.76 10.11
CA THR A 44 3.80 -17.71 11.56
C THR A 44 5.05 -17.34 12.35
N HIS A 45 6.21 -17.84 11.95
CA HIS A 45 7.47 -17.55 12.65
C HIS A 45 7.89 -16.08 12.48
N SER A 46 7.85 -15.56 11.26
CA SER A 46 8.22 -14.16 10.97
C SER A 46 7.31 -13.17 11.71
N ILE A 47 6.00 -13.41 11.71
CA ILE A 47 5.04 -12.60 12.49
C ILE A 47 5.33 -12.67 13.99
N GLN A 48 5.63 -13.85 14.53
CA GLN A 48 5.97 -14.02 15.93
C GLN A 48 7.23 -13.24 16.32
N GLU A 49 8.26 -13.24 15.47
CA GLU A 49 9.51 -12.49 15.71
C GLU A 49 9.26 -10.97 15.71
N ILE A 50 8.49 -10.47 14.75
CA ILE A 50 8.09 -9.06 14.70
C ILE A 50 7.34 -8.68 15.97
N MET A 51 6.35 -9.46 16.34
CA MET A 51 5.56 -9.20 17.53
C MET A 51 6.37 -9.31 18.82
N LYS A 52 7.36 -10.21 18.88
CA LYS A 52 8.29 -10.27 20.02
C LYS A 52 9.16 -9.03 20.12
N SER A 53 9.55 -8.43 18.99
CA SER A 53 10.35 -7.21 18.97
C SER A 53 9.56 -5.94 19.31
N ASP A 54 8.23 -5.95 19.11
CA ASP A 54 7.33 -4.85 19.43
C ASP A 54 6.32 -5.24 20.54
N GLN A 55 6.73 -5.02 21.80
CA GLN A 55 5.89 -5.31 22.95
C GLN A 55 4.53 -4.58 22.92
N THR A 56 4.51 -3.36 22.38
CA THR A 56 3.28 -2.57 22.28
C THR A 56 2.29 -3.23 21.32
N LEU A 57 2.78 -3.64 20.15
CA LEU A 57 1.97 -4.34 19.16
C LEU A 57 1.50 -5.71 19.71
N SER A 58 2.38 -6.47 20.36
CA SER A 58 2.02 -7.74 21.00
C SER A 58 0.91 -7.56 22.02
N MET A 59 1.02 -6.57 22.90
CA MET A 59 -0.01 -6.30 23.92
C MET A 59 -1.36 -5.90 23.27
N LYS A 60 -1.33 -5.10 22.20
CA LYS A 60 -2.53 -4.72 21.46
C LYS A 60 -3.26 -5.92 20.89
N VAL A 61 -2.52 -6.78 20.18
CA VAL A 61 -3.07 -7.98 19.56
C VAL A 61 -3.62 -8.96 20.61
N LEU A 62 -2.89 -9.21 21.69
CA LEU A 62 -3.35 -10.06 22.80
C LEU A 62 -4.64 -9.51 23.44
N ARG A 63 -4.74 -8.19 23.61
CA ARG A 63 -5.95 -7.57 24.17
C ARG A 63 -7.15 -7.74 23.25
N VAL A 64 -6.96 -7.60 21.92
CA VAL A 64 -8.04 -7.84 20.96
C VAL A 64 -8.44 -9.32 20.93
N ALA A 65 -7.49 -10.24 20.92
CA ALA A 65 -7.77 -11.68 21.00
C ALA A 65 -8.56 -12.05 22.27
N ASN A 66 -8.33 -11.34 23.38
CA ASN A 66 -9.07 -11.51 24.65
C ASN A 66 -10.37 -10.69 24.75
N SER A 67 -10.75 -9.92 23.75
CA SER A 67 -12.00 -9.16 23.75
C SER A 67 -13.20 -10.11 23.70
N VAL A 68 -14.36 -9.63 24.18
CA VAL A 68 -15.62 -10.39 24.16
C VAL A 68 -15.98 -10.87 22.75
N HIS A 69 -15.62 -10.08 21.74
CA HIS A 69 -15.93 -10.37 20.33
C HIS A 69 -15.16 -11.58 19.77
N TYR A 70 -13.88 -11.76 20.16
CA TYR A 70 -13.01 -12.80 19.59
C TYR A 70 -12.74 -13.97 20.52
N ARG A 71 -12.78 -13.76 21.83
CA ARG A 71 -12.46 -14.78 22.81
C ARG A 71 -13.47 -15.95 22.83
N GLY A 72 -14.78 -15.65 22.65
CA GLY A 72 -15.84 -16.65 22.81
C GLY A 72 -15.78 -17.33 24.18
N GLU A 73 -15.99 -18.65 24.21
CA GLU A 73 -15.90 -19.51 25.41
C GLU A 73 -14.48 -20.01 25.72
N ARG A 74 -13.48 -19.61 24.92
CA ARG A 74 -12.08 -20.01 25.10
C ARG A 74 -11.47 -19.37 26.34
N GLY A 75 -10.44 -20.02 26.88
CA GLY A 75 -9.62 -19.46 27.93
C GLY A 75 -8.96 -18.14 27.55
N ARG A 76 -8.26 -17.52 28.49
CA ARG A 76 -7.50 -16.28 28.22
C ARG A 76 -6.31 -16.59 27.33
N VAL A 77 -6.19 -15.87 26.22
CA VAL A 77 -5.05 -15.90 25.31
C VAL A 77 -3.86 -15.19 25.98
N THR A 78 -2.72 -15.86 26.08
CA THR A 78 -1.56 -15.39 26.84
C THR A 78 -0.32 -15.14 25.98
N ASP A 79 -0.25 -15.72 24.80
CA ASP A 79 0.85 -15.56 23.88
C ASP A 79 0.40 -15.28 22.45
N VAL A 80 1.37 -14.90 21.61
CA VAL A 80 1.15 -14.51 20.20
C VAL A 80 0.68 -15.70 19.36
N GLY A 81 1.15 -16.92 19.63
CA GLY A 81 0.73 -18.12 18.91
C GLY A 81 -0.75 -18.41 19.13
N GLU A 82 -1.21 -18.32 20.39
CA GLU A 82 -2.63 -18.44 20.73
C GLU A 82 -3.46 -17.30 20.12
N ALA A 83 -2.92 -16.08 20.05
CA ALA A 83 -3.59 -14.96 19.38
C ALA A 83 -3.77 -15.21 17.89
N ILE A 84 -2.75 -15.77 17.21
CA ILE A 84 -2.85 -16.17 15.80
C ILE A 84 -3.94 -17.24 15.63
N GLY A 85 -3.99 -18.23 16.53
CA GLY A 85 -5.03 -19.26 16.51
C GLY A 85 -6.44 -18.72 16.74
N THR A 86 -6.57 -17.60 17.45
CA THR A 86 -7.86 -16.98 17.80
C THR A 86 -8.36 -16.01 16.75
N LEU A 87 -7.49 -15.13 16.25
CA LEU A 87 -7.81 -14.06 15.29
C LEU A 87 -7.69 -14.51 13.85
N GLY A 88 -6.92 -15.56 13.61
CA GLY A 88 -6.49 -16.00 12.29
C GLY A 88 -5.22 -15.30 11.84
N PHE A 89 -4.42 -16.03 11.07
CA PHE A 89 -3.14 -15.57 10.54
C PHE A 89 -3.29 -14.28 9.72
N ASP A 90 -4.25 -14.24 8.79
CA ASP A 90 -4.44 -13.12 7.86
C ASP A 90 -4.72 -11.80 8.56
N LYS A 91 -5.60 -11.80 9.58
CA LYS A 91 -5.91 -10.58 10.33
C LYS A 91 -4.68 -10.06 11.09
N ILE A 92 -3.91 -10.95 11.66
CA ILE A 92 -2.67 -10.56 12.38
C ILE A 92 -1.63 -10.05 11.39
N HIS A 93 -1.41 -10.73 10.28
CA HIS A 93 -0.51 -10.29 9.22
C HIS A 93 -0.86 -8.87 8.75
N MET A 94 -2.12 -8.65 8.38
CA MET A 94 -2.60 -7.33 7.94
C MET A 94 -2.35 -6.24 8.99
N VAL A 95 -2.61 -6.52 10.26
CA VAL A 95 -2.44 -5.56 11.36
C VAL A 95 -0.97 -5.25 11.64
N VAL A 96 -0.14 -6.29 11.71
CA VAL A 96 1.31 -6.12 11.94
C VAL A 96 1.91 -5.27 10.85
N LEU A 97 1.61 -5.61 9.60
CA LEU A 97 2.09 -4.89 8.44
C LEU A 97 1.59 -3.44 8.42
N THR A 98 0.27 -3.24 8.57
CA THR A 98 -0.36 -1.93 8.63
C THR A 98 0.28 -1.04 9.71
N SER A 99 0.45 -1.58 10.91
CA SER A 99 1.05 -0.83 12.03
C SER A 99 2.52 -0.49 11.81
N SER A 100 3.26 -1.38 11.15
CA SER A 100 4.68 -1.18 10.85
C SER A 100 4.85 -0.12 9.74
N VAL A 101 4.08 -0.22 8.67
CA VAL A 101 4.10 0.77 7.58
C VAL A 101 3.62 2.13 8.07
N PHE A 102 2.57 2.18 8.93
CA PHE A 102 2.06 3.43 9.49
C PHE A 102 3.12 4.23 10.26
N LYS A 103 4.05 3.56 10.94
CA LYS A 103 5.15 4.25 11.63
C LYS A 103 6.05 5.03 10.67
N ALA A 104 6.21 4.55 9.43
CA ALA A 104 6.95 5.24 8.38
C ALA A 104 6.21 6.50 7.86
N PHE A 105 4.89 6.58 8.05
CA PHE A 105 4.06 7.75 7.72
C PHE A 105 3.99 8.79 8.85
N ASN A 106 4.88 8.74 9.84
CA ASN A 106 4.85 9.68 10.96
C ASN A 106 5.41 11.05 10.52
N PHE A 107 4.51 11.92 10.12
CA PHE A 107 4.81 13.27 9.63
C PHE A 107 4.69 14.29 10.78
N SER A 108 5.74 14.46 11.56
CA SER A 108 5.75 15.40 12.69
C SER A 108 5.64 16.88 12.24
N ASN A 109 5.90 17.19 10.97
CA ASN A 109 6.04 18.55 10.43
C ASN A 109 4.97 18.96 9.42
N SER A 110 3.86 18.21 9.27
CA SER A 110 2.89 18.43 8.18
C SER A 110 1.78 19.44 8.50
N LYS A 111 1.84 20.18 9.62
CA LYS A 111 0.74 21.04 10.07
C LYS A 111 0.43 22.24 9.15
N ASP A 112 1.37 22.62 8.30
CA ASP A 112 1.22 23.78 7.40
C ASP A 112 1.03 23.38 5.92
N LEU A 113 0.88 22.08 5.64
CA LEU A 113 0.71 21.58 4.28
C LEU A 113 -0.78 21.54 3.89
N ASN A 114 -1.09 21.94 2.66
CA ASN A 114 -2.43 21.77 2.06
C ASN A 114 -2.74 20.32 1.67
N PHE A 115 -2.10 19.36 2.32
CA PHE A 115 -2.24 17.92 2.10
C PHE A 115 -2.18 17.19 3.45
N ASP A 116 -3.17 16.33 3.73
CA ASP A 116 -3.20 15.53 4.94
C ASP A 116 -2.58 14.13 4.68
N PRO A 117 -1.40 13.83 5.24
CA PRO A 117 -0.79 12.50 5.13
C PRO A 117 -1.67 11.35 5.65
N ALA A 118 -2.58 11.64 6.59
CA ALA A 118 -3.53 10.65 7.07
C ALA A 118 -4.52 10.21 5.99
N ASP A 119 -4.83 11.07 5.03
CA ASP A 119 -5.68 10.72 3.90
C ASP A 119 -4.94 9.87 2.86
N LEU A 120 -3.64 10.11 2.64
CA LEU A 120 -2.78 9.22 1.84
C LEU A 120 -2.70 7.82 2.48
N TRP A 121 -2.56 7.77 3.81
CA TRP A 121 -2.59 6.52 4.55
C TRP A 121 -3.91 5.76 4.38
N LYS A 122 -5.06 6.45 4.49
CA LYS A 122 -6.38 5.84 4.27
C LYS A 122 -6.53 5.30 2.85
N HIS A 123 -5.99 6.04 1.86
CA HIS A 123 -5.98 5.58 0.47
C HIS A 123 -5.14 4.30 0.31
N SER A 124 -3.92 4.27 0.83
CA SER A 124 -3.04 3.08 0.79
C SER A 124 -3.70 1.88 1.45
N LEU A 125 -4.36 2.08 2.60
CA LEU A 125 -5.13 1.04 3.27
C LEU A 125 -6.33 0.57 2.43
N GLY A 126 -7.02 1.51 1.80
CA GLY A 126 -8.11 1.22 0.87
C GLY A 126 -7.66 0.36 -0.30
N ALA A 127 -6.53 0.72 -0.93
CA ALA A 127 -5.94 -0.04 -2.02
C ALA A 127 -5.51 -1.45 -1.57
N ALA A 128 -4.92 -1.58 -0.37
CA ALA A 128 -4.54 -2.87 0.21
C ALA A 128 -5.74 -3.80 0.43
N VAL A 129 -6.80 -3.29 1.07
CA VAL A 129 -8.02 -4.07 1.33
C VAL A 129 -8.72 -4.44 0.02
N SER A 130 -8.82 -3.50 -0.92
CA SER A 130 -9.40 -3.75 -2.24
C SER A 130 -8.65 -4.83 -2.99
N SER A 131 -7.31 -4.75 -3.04
CA SER A 131 -6.45 -5.74 -3.71
C SER A 131 -6.60 -7.12 -3.07
N ALA A 132 -6.62 -7.19 -1.73
CA ALA A 132 -6.83 -8.43 -1.01
C ALA A 132 -8.22 -9.04 -1.29
N THR A 133 -9.25 -8.22 -1.36
CA THR A 133 -10.63 -8.64 -1.68
C THR A 133 -10.70 -9.21 -3.10
N ILE A 134 -10.12 -8.52 -4.09
CA ILE A 134 -10.07 -8.99 -5.48
C ILE A 134 -9.31 -10.31 -5.56
N ALA A 135 -8.13 -10.41 -4.93
CA ALA A 135 -7.32 -11.62 -4.94
C ALA A 135 -8.09 -12.82 -4.34
N GLU A 136 -8.83 -12.62 -3.25
CA GLU A 136 -9.64 -13.64 -2.61
C GLU A 136 -10.80 -14.11 -3.50
N LEU A 137 -11.49 -13.17 -4.16
CA LEU A 137 -12.66 -13.49 -4.99
C LEU A 137 -12.29 -14.07 -6.35
N THR A 138 -11.11 -13.73 -6.89
CA THR A 138 -10.68 -14.19 -8.22
C THR A 138 -9.65 -15.31 -8.18
N ASN A 139 -8.96 -15.49 -7.07
CA ASN A 139 -7.84 -16.43 -6.91
C ASN A 139 -6.71 -16.26 -7.95
N HIS A 140 -6.54 -15.05 -8.50
CA HIS A 140 -5.48 -14.73 -9.46
C HIS A 140 -4.08 -14.61 -8.84
N CYS A 141 -4.04 -14.25 -7.55
CA CYS A 141 -2.80 -14.19 -6.77
C CYS A 141 -3.10 -14.38 -5.28
N GLN A 142 -2.06 -14.54 -4.48
CA GLN A 142 -2.22 -14.71 -3.04
C GLN A 142 -2.73 -13.42 -2.37
N ARG A 143 -3.77 -13.55 -1.53
CA ARG A 143 -4.42 -12.44 -0.82
C ARG A 143 -3.43 -11.58 -0.03
N GLN A 144 -2.50 -12.21 0.71
CA GLN A 144 -1.51 -11.50 1.53
C GLN A 144 -0.51 -10.71 0.67
N ARG A 145 -0.09 -11.26 -0.48
CA ARG A 145 0.77 -10.55 -1.45
C ARG A 145 0.06 -9.33 -2.02
N ALA A 146 -1.20 -9.49 -2.44
CA ALA A 146 -2.02 -8.41 -2.96
C ALA A 146 -2.22 -7.29 -1.91
N TYR A 147 -2.51 -7.67 -0.66
CA TYR A 147 -2.61 -6.72 0.45
C TYR A 147 -1.32 -5.94 0.66
N SER A 148 -0.20 -6.65 0.77
CA SER A 148 1.10 -6.05 1.06
C SER A 148 1.55 -5.09 -0.04
N CYS A 149 1.44 -5.52 -1.30
CA CYS A 149 1.78 -4.69 -2.44
C CYS A 149 0.83 -3.48 -2.59
N GLY A 150 -0.47 -3.69 -2.39
CA GLY A 150 -1.46 -2.61 -2.39
C GLY A 150 -1.22 -1.57 -1.29
N LEU A 151 -0.70 -1.99 -0.10
CA LEU A 151 -0.40 -1.07 0.99
C LEU A 151 0.77 -0.13 0.68
N VAL A 152 1.74 -0.58 -0.10
CA VAL A 152 2.98 0.17 -0.38
C VAL A 152 3.10 0.66 -1.82
N HIS A 153 2.08 0.45 -2.67
CA HIS A 153 2.15 0.82 -4.09
C HIS A 153 2.54 2.29 -4.32
N ASP A 154 2.11 3.16 -3.43
CA ASP A 154 2.30 4.61 -3.44
C ASP A 154 3.43 5.09 -2.51
N ILE A 155 4.34 4.23 -2.08
CA ILE A 155 5.41 4.59 -1.13
C ILE A 155 6.29 5.75 -1.63
N GLY A 156 6.40 5.92 -2.93
CA GLY A 156 7.11 7.05 -3.52
C GLY A 156 6.48 8.41 -3.21
N LYS A 157 5.15 8.48 -2.99
CA LYS A 157 4.46 9.69 -2.53
C LYS A 157 4.89 10.05 -1.11
N VAL A 158 5.00 9.03 -0.24
CA VAL A 158 5.50 9.18 1.13
C VAL A 158 6.93 9.71 1.12
N ALA A 159 7.79 9.11 0.31
CA ALA A 159 9.18 9.54 0.17
C ALA A 159 9.28 10.99 -0.34
N ARG A 160 8.51 11.36 -1.36
CA ARG A 160 8.45 12.74 -1.87
C ARG A 160 7.99 13.73 -0.80
N LEU A 161 6.94 13.38 -0.08
CA LEU A 161 6.40 14.22 0.99
C LEU A 161 7.40 14.42 2.15
N GLN A 162 8.28 13.46 2.40
CA GLN A 162 9.33 13.59 3.41
C GLN A 162 10.53 14.40 2.94
N ILE A 163 10.94 14.25 1.67
CA ILE A 163 12.14 14.90 1.14
C ILE A 163 11.86 16.35 0.74
N ASN A 164 10.75 16.59 0.05
CA ASN A 164 10.37 17.91 -0.45
C ASN A 164 8.84 18.07 -0.45
N PRO A 165 8.26 18.35 0.74
CA PRO A 165 6.81 18.48 0.90
C PRO A 165 6.21 19.61 0.07
N GLU A 166 6.93 20.72 -0.13
CA GLU A 166 6.45 21.86 -0.92
C GLU A 166 6.25 21.45 -2.38
N SER A 167 7.26 20.84 -3.03
CA SER A 167 7.14 20.36 -4.41
C SER A 167 6.04 19.31 -4.58
N PHE A 168 5.89 18.42 -3.60
CA PHE A 168 4.80 17.44 -3.63
C PHE A 168 3.43 18.12 -3.57
N CYS A 169 3.24 19.11 -2.68
CA CYS A 169 2.00 19.86 -2.55
C CYS A 169 1.69 20.73 -3.77
N GLU A 170 2.70 21.28 -4.45
CA GLU A 170 2.53 21.99 -5.72
C GLU A 170 1.98 21.07 -6.81
N ASP A 171 2.52 19.85 -6.93
CA ASP A 171 2.01 18.85 -7.87
C ASP A 171 0.58 18.42 -7.55
N VAL A 172 0.26 18.24 -6.27
CA VAL A 172 -1.13 17.98 -5.82
C VAL A 172 -2.06 19.13 -6.19
N GLY A 173 -1.63 20.37 -5.95
CA GLY A 173 -2.40 21.56 -6.33
C GLY A 173 -2.67 21.64 -7.83
N SER A 174 -1.66 21.37 -8.65
CA SER A 174 -1.76 21.34 -10.11
C SER A 174 -2.68 20.20 -10.59
N ALA A 175 -2.56 19.00 -9.99
CA ALA A 175 -3.42 17.86 -10.31
C ALA A 175 -4.90 18.16 -10.03
N LEU A 176 -5.22 18.84 -8.93
CA LEU A 176 -6.57 19.24 -8.58
C LEU A 176 -7.10 20.35 -9.49
N TYR A 177 -6.26 21.33 -9.83
CA TYR A 177 -6.65 22.45 -10.69
C TYR A 177 -6.94 22.01 -12.14
N ASP A 178 -6.08 21.14 -12.68
CA ASP A 178 -6.17 20.64 -14.06
C ASP A 178 -7.10 19.42 -14.20
N GLU A 179 -7.62 18.87 -13.08
CA GLU A 179 -8.43 17.65 -13.04
C GLU A 179 -7.75 16.42 -13.65
N ILE A 180 -6.44 16.30 -13.47
CA ILE A 180 -5.61 15.20 -13.96
C ILE A 180 -5.11 14.28 -12.84
N SER A 181 -4.46 13.17 -13.20
CA SER A 181 -3.79 12.32 -12.20
C SER A 181 -2.59 13.04 -11.58
N LEU A 182 -2.19 12.63 -10.38
CA LEU A 182 -0.98 13.16 -9.77
C LEU A 182 0.26 12.83 -10.61
N LEU A 183 0.33 11.64 -11.22
CA LEU A 183 1.43 11.25 -12.10
C LEU A 183 1.54 12.19 -13.32
N ASP A 184 0.40 12.51 -13.97
CA ASP A 184 0.39 13.45 -15.09
C ASP A 184 0.82 14.86 -14.65
N SER A 185 0.44 15.28 -13.44
CA SER A 185 0.86 16.56 -12.88
C SER A 185 2.36 16.58 -12.59
N GLU A 186 2.91 15.53 -12.00
CA GLU A 186 4.35 15.38 -11.75
C GLU A 186 5.15 15.48 -13.06
N ILE A 187 4.69 14.77 -14.11
CA ILE A 187 5.32 14.81 -15.44
C ILE A 187 5.22 16.23 -16.04
N LYS A 188 4.04 16.83 -15.99
CA LYS A 188 3.79 18.18 -16.53
C LYS A 188 4.68 19.25 -15.88
N ASN A 189 4.86 19.16 -14.56
CA ASN A 189 5.67 20.09 -13.78
C ASN A 189 7.17 19.80 -13.84
N GLY A 190 7.58 18.66 -14.46
CA GLY A 190 8.98 18.22 -14.49
C GLY A 190 9.48 17.79 -13.10
N SER A 191 8.61 17.37 -12.22
CA SER A 191 8.91 16.89 -10.88
C SER A 191 9.37 15.42 -10.91
N PRO A 192 10.11 14.94 -9.87
CA PRO A 192 10.36 13.52 -9.68
C PRO A 192 9.03 12.78 -9.53
N THR A 193 8.72 11.84 -10.43
CA THR A 193 7.48 11.08 -10.32
C THR A 193 7.53 10.14 -9.10
N HIS A 194 6.39 10.00 -8.40
CA HIS A 194 6.30 9.09 -7.26
C HIS A 194 6.62 7.64 -7.66
N VAL A 195 6.32 7.24 -8.90
CA VAL A 195 6.68 5.92 -9.44
C VAL A 195 8.20 5.73 -9.47
N LYS A 196 8.94 6.70 -10.00
CA LYS A 196 10.41 6.63 -10.06
C LYS A 196 11.05 6.75 -8.68
N VAL A 197 10.54 7.62 -7.82
CA VAL A 197 11.00 7.73 -6.42
C VAL A 197 10.73 6.42 -5.67
N GLY A 198 9.58 5.79 -5.87
CA GLY A 198 9.28 4.47 -5.31
C GLY A 198 10.24 3.39 -5.79
N GLN A 199 10.66 3.41 -7.06
CA GLN A 199 11.70 2.51 -7.57
C GLN A 199 13.07 2.75 -6.91
N VAL A 200 13.42 4.02 -6.63
CA VAL A 200 14.64 4.33 -5.85
C VAL A 200 14.54 3.75 -4.44
N VAL A 201 13.37 3.92 -3.79
CA VAL A 201 13.10 3.27 -2.49
C VAL A 201 13.33 1.76 -2.57
N CYS A 202 12.76 1.09 -3.57
CA CYS A 202 12.93 -0.35 -3.76
C CYS A 202 14.41 -0.75 -3.87
N LYS A 203 15.17 -0.03 -4.67
CA LYS A 203 16.59 -0.30 -4.90
C LYS A 203 17.42 -0.09 -3.63
N GLU A 204 17.21 1.02 -2.93
CA GLU A 204 17.99 1.37 -1.74
C GLU A 204 17.73 0.41 -0.56
N TRP A 205 16.54 -0.16 -0.48
CA TRP A 205 16.16 -1.09 0.59
C TRP A 205 16.06 -2.55 0.16
N GLY A 206 16.51 -2.89 -1.05
CA GLY A 206 16.58 -4.28 -1.51
C GLY A 206 15.22 -5.00 -1.51
N LEU A 207 14.16 -4.28 -1.88
CA LEU A 207 12.82 -4.86 -1.90
C LEU A 207 12.69 -5.97 -2.91
N ASN A 208 11.75 -6.86 -2.67
CA ASN A 208 11.50 -7.94 -3.58
C ASN A 208 10.87 -7.45 -4.90
N ARG A 209 10.94 -8.32 -5.91
CA ARG A 209 10.48 -8.05 -7.26
C ARG A 209 8.98 -7.72 -7.35
N ASP A 210 8.16 -8.31 -6.49
CA ASP A 210 6.71 -8.08 -6.50
C ASP A 210 6.38 -6.63 -6.18
N VAL A 211 6.99 -6.10 -5.11
CA VAL A 211 6.80 -4.72 -4.68
C VAL A 211 7.33 -3.75 -5.75
N GLU A 212 8.53 -4.01 -6.28
CA GLU A 212 9.13 -3.19 -7.32
C GLU A 212 8.25 -3.15 -8.59
N ALA A 213 7.76 -4.30 -9.04
CA ALA A 213 6.93 -4.42 -10.21
C ALA A 213 5.58 -3.70 -10.04
N VAL A 214 4.94 -3.86 -8.88
CA VAL A 214 3.67 -3.17 -8.59
C VAL A 214 3.89 -1.65 -8.53
N ILE A 215 4.91 -1.15 -7.83
CA ILE A 215 5.22 0.29 -7.79
C ILE A 215 5.47 0.83 -9.20
N ARG A 216 6.19 0.08 -10.03
CA ARG A 216 6.51 0.50 -11.40
C ARG A 216 5.29 0.58 -12.30
N TRP A 217 4.36 -0.38 -12.20
CA TRP A 217 3.35 -0.60 -13.23
C TRP A 217 1.90 -0.31 -12.81
N HIS A 218 1.64 0.11 -11.57
CA HIS A 218 0.28 0.33 -11.08
C HIS A 218 -0.48 1.49 -11.75
N HIS A 219 0.18 2.34 -12.53
CA HIS A 219 -0.45 3.36 -13.35
C HIS A 219 -0.51 2.98 -14.84
N GLU A 220 0.38 2.12 -15.30
CA GLU A 220 0.53 1.75 -16.69
C GLU A 220 0.52 0.22 -16.88
N PRO A 221 -0.60 -0.46 -16.54
CA PRO A 221 -0.66 -1.92 -16.52
C PRO A 221 -0.61 -2.55 -17.92
N ASP A 222 -0.80 -1.77 -19.00
CA ASP A 222 -0.86 -2.27 -20.37
C ASP A 222 0.45 -2.11 -21.15
N ILE A 223 1.50 -1.62 -20.52
CA ILE A 223 2.77 -1.36 -21.19
C ILE A 223 3.46 -2.68 -21.58
N LEU A 224 3.91 -2.79 -22.84
CA LEU A 224 4.56 -4.00 -23.38
C LEU A 224 5.86 -4.36 -22.65
N GLU A 225 6.57 -3.36 -22.11
CA GLU A 225 7.81 -3.55 -21.34
C GLU A 225 7.62 -4.31 -20.03
N ARG A 226 6.39 -4.45 -19.55
CA ARG A 226 6.05 -5.27 -18.40
C ARG A 226 6.47 -6.73 -18.56
N GLY A 227 6.59 -7.17 -19.84
CA GLY A 227 6.94 -8.54 -20.19
C GLY A 227 5.73 -9.48 -20.12
N THR A 228 5.66 -10.37 -21.09
CA THR A 228 4.61 -11.41 -21.16
C THR A 228 5.17 -12.80 -20.85
N SER A 229 6.47 -12.89 -20.56
CA SER A 229 7.16 -14.18 -20.46
C SER A 229 7.04 -14.80 -19.08
N GLY A 230 6.13 -15.75 -18.94
CA GLY A 230 6.23 -16.84 -17.97
C GLY A 230 5.83 -16.54 -16.52
N GLU A 231 5.38 -15.35 -16.19
CA GLU A 231 5.04 -14.96 -14.82
C GLU A 231 3.61 -14.45 -14.71
N ASP A 232 2.65 -15.30 -15.06
CA ASP A 232 1.22 -14.96 -14.98
C ASP A 232 0.84 -14.47 -13.59
N GLU A 233 1.40 -15.05 -12.52
CA GLU A 233 1.09 -14.66 -11.14
C GLU A 233 1.57 -13.24 -10.79
N LEU A 234 2.76 -12.81 -11.25
CA LEU A 234 3.24 -11.45 -11.05
C LEU A 234 2.41 -10.45 -11.85
N ASN A 235 2.07 -10.79 -13.10
CA ASN A 235 1.23 -9.97 -13.94
C ASN A 235 -0.18 -9.83 -13.35
N ASN A 236 -0.75 -10.92 -12.86
CA ASN A 236 -2.02 -10.91 -12.15
C ASN A 236 -1.97 -10.04 -10.89
N LEU A 237 -0.87 -10.10 -10.11
CA LEU A 237 -0.67 -9.26 -8.93
C LEU A 237 -0.67 -7.77 -9.27
N ILE A 238 0.03 -7.37 -10.35
CA ILE A 238 0.04 -5.97 -10.82
C ILE A 238 -1.38 -5.54 -11.21
N ASP A 239 -2.10 -6.36 -11.97
CA ASP A 239 -3.47 -6.07 -12.41
C ASP A 239 -4.44 -5.99 -11.22
N VAL A 240 -4.33 -6.91 -10.27
CA VAL A 240 -5.13 -6.88 -9.03
C VAL A 240 -4.88 -5.61 -8.23
N VAL A 241 -3.63 -5.17 -8.09
CA VAL A 241 -3.31 -3.93 -7.37
C VAL A 241 -3.75 -2.70 -8.16
N TYR A 242 -3.63 -2.70 -9.48
CA TYR A 242 -4.16 -1.63 -10.33
C TYR A 242 -5.68 -1.45 -10.12
N VAL A 243 -6.46 -2.54 -10.16
CA VAL A 243 -7.91 -2.48 -9.90
C VAL A 243 -8.18 -2.09 -8.45
N GLY A 244 -7.39 -2.60 -7.49
CA GLY A 244 -7.50 -2.25 -6.06
C GLY A 244 -7.27 -0.76 -5.79
N ASN A 245 -6.27 -0.16 -6.43
CA ASN A 245 -6.03 1.27 -6.38
C ASN A 245 -7.20 2.05 -6.98
N TRP A 246 -7.69 1.64 -8.16
CA TRP A 246 -8.86 2.25 -8.78
C TRP A 246 -10.10 2.19 -7.87
N LEU A 247 -10.35 1.04 -7.23
CA LEU A 247 -11.45 0.89 -6.27
C LEU A 247 -11.28 1.81 -5.06
N SER A 248 -10.07 1.99 -4.54
CA SER A 248 -9.80 2.93 -3.45
C SER A 248 -10.21 4.36 -3.81
N HIS A 249 -9.91 4.81 -5.03
CA HIS A 249 -10.37 6.10 -5.55
C HIS A 249 -11.89 6.14 -5.73
N ALA A 250 -12.47 5.16 -6.42
CA ALA A 250 -13.90 5.10 -6.71
C ALA A 250 -14.79 5.03 -5.45
N LEU A 251 -14.25 4.44 -4.36
CA LEU A 251 -14.93 4.33 -3.06
C LEU A 251 -14.58 5.46 -2.09
N HIS A 252 -13.74 6.40 -2.51
CA HIS A 252 -13.28 7.55 -1.71
C HIS A 252 -12.60 7.15 -0.39
N PHE A 253 -11.75 6.13 -0.43
CA PHE A 253 -10.92 5.76 0.70
C PHE A 253 -9.71 6.69 0.80
N GLY A 254 -9.86 7.79 1.55
CA GLY A 254 -8.81 8.79 1.70
C GLY A 254 -8.58 9.65 0.45
N PHE A 255 -7.36 10.19 0.34
CA PHE A 255 -6.97 11.08 -0.75
C PHE A 255 -5.48 10.91 -1.07
N SER A 256 -5.15 10.54 -2.31
CA SER A 256 -3.76 10.24 -2.74
C SER A 256 -3.13 11.34 -3.61
N GLY A 257 -3.67 12.56 -3.56
CA GLY A 257 -3.14 13.71 -4.29
C GLY A 257 -3.92 14.10 -5.54
N HIS A 258 -4.94 13.34 -5.94
CA HIS A 258 -5.83 13.66 -7.07
C HIS A 258 -7.22 13.04 -6.88
N ARG A 259 -8.20 13.52 -7.64
CA ARG A 259 -9.58 13.00 -7.59
C ARG A 259 -9.97 12.22 -8.85
N SER A 260 -9.30 12.49 -9.96
CA SER A 260 -9.52 11.77 -11.21
C SER A 260 -8.99 10.35 -11.11
N HIS A 261 -9.82 9.33 -11.35
CA HIS A 261 -9.41 7.93 -11.35
C HIS A 261 -9.64 7.23 -12.70
N GLY A 262 -10.15 7.97 -13.70
CA GLY A 262 -10.34 7.45 -15.04
C GLY A 262 -11.24 6.21 -15.11
N LYS A 263 -11.22 5.56 -16.26
CA LYS A 263 -11.83 4.24 -16.46
C LYS A 263 -10.78 3.16 -16.27
N LEU A 264 -11.20 1.99 -15.82
CA LEU A 264 -10.33 0.81 -15.82
C LEU A 264 -9.93 0.43 -17.25
N SER A 265 -8.69 -0.06 -17.40
CA SER A 265 -8.23 -0.59 -18.67
C SER A 265 -9.08 -1.80 -19.10
N PRO A 266 -9.64 -1.80 -20.32
CA PRO A 266 -10.36 -2.96 -20.83
C PRO A 266 -9.49 -4.22 -20.89
N THR A 267 -8.19 -4.06 -21.19
CA THR A 267 -7.23 -5.17 -21.26
C THR A 267 -7.01 -5.79 -19.88
N VAL A 268 -6.94 -4.98 -18.81
CA VAL A 268 -6.86 -5.50 -17.44
C VAL A 268 -8.13 -6.25 -17.06
N MET A 269 -9.29 -5.69 -17.40
CA MET A 269 -10.57 -6.35 -17.15
C MET A 269 -10.66 -7.70 -17.86
N GLU A 270 -10.20 -7.78 -19.11
CA GLU A 270 -10.13 -9.05 -19.87
C GLU A 270 -9.16 -10.06 -19.21
N ARG A 271 -7.94 -9.64 -18.84
CA ARG A 271 -6.95 -10.51 -18.17
C ARG A 271 -7.44 -11.09 -16.84
N LEU A 272 -8.15 -10.27 -16.06
CA LEU A 272 -8.75 -10.69 -14.78
C LEU A 272 -10.13 -11.31 -14.95
N SER A 273 -10.64 -11.44 -16.20
CA SER A 273 -11.99 -11.94 -16.50
C SER A 273 -13.09 -11.19 -15.75
N LEU A 274 -12.98 -9.86 -15.68
CA LEU A 274 -13.91 -8.99 -14.96
C LEU A 274 -14.90 -8.33 -15.92
N ASP A 275 -16.16 -8.31 -15.51
CA ASP A 275 -17.22 -7.52 -16.13
C ASP A 275 -17.76 -6.45 -15.16
N ASP A 276 -18.70 -5.63 -15.61
CA ASP A 276 -19.29 -4.55 -14.81
C ASP A 276 -20.06 -5.07 -13.59
N GLU A 277 -20.72 -6.26 -13.69
CA GLU A 277 -21.46 -6.87 -12.58
C GLU A 277 -20.50 -7.34 -11.49
N GLN A 278 -19.40 -7.99 -11.87
CA GLN A 278 -18.34 -8.40 -10.95
C GLN A 278 -17.66 -7.20 -10.31
N LEU A 279 -17.44 -6.13 -11.07
CA LEU A 279 -16.85 -4.91 -10.54
C LEU A 279 -17.74 -4.25 -9.48
N ASP A 280 -19.06 -4.22 -9.69
CA ASP A 280 -20.01 -3.71 -8.71
C ASP A 280 -20.07 -4.60 -7.47
N TYR A 281 -20.00 -5.91 -7.63
CA TYR A 281 -19.87 -6.85 -6.52
C TYR A 281 -18.57 -6.59 -5.72
N PHE A 282 -17.44 -6.41 -6.40
CA PHE A 282 -16.18 -6.09 -5.73
C PHE A 282 -16.22 -4.76 -4.97
N LYS A 283 -16.91 -3.75 -5.49
CA LYS A 283 -17.14 -2.49 -4.76
C LYS A 283 -17.89 -2.72 -3.45
N GLN A 284 -18.91 -3.59 -3.47
CA GLN A 284 -19.69 -3.91 -2.28
C GLN A 284 -18.85 -4.66 -1.25
N GLU A 285 -18.21 -5.77 -1.65
CA GLU A 285 -17.37 -6.59 -0.78
C GLU A 285 -16.20 -5.77 -0.21
N THR A 286 -15.57 -4.93 -1.02
CA THR A 286 -14.49 -4.05 -0.57
C THR A 286 -14.97 -3.07 0.52
N ARG A 287 -16.19 -2.49 0.39
CA ARG A 287 -16.73 -1.60 1.43
C ARG A 287 -16.93 -2.32 2.75
N GLU A 288 -17.48 -3.54 2.72
CA GLU A 288 -17.71 -4.33 3.94
C GLU A 288 -16.37 -4.76 4.58
N ASN A 289 -15.44 -5.29 3.78
CA ASN A 289 -14.11 -5.69 4.25
C ASN A 289 -13.32 -4.49 4.81
N PHE A 290 -13.38 -3.33 4.16
CA PHE A 290 -12.73 -2.11 4.65
C PHE A 290 -13.33 -1.64 5.97
N LYS A 291 -14.65 -1.70 6.12
CA LYS A 291 -15.35 -1.35 7.36
C LYS A 291 -14.99 -2.31 8.49
N GLU A 292 -15.00 -3.61 8.22
CA GLU A 292 -14.60 -4.64 9.19
C GLU A 292 -13.15 -4.41 9.64
N PHE A 293 -12.23 -4.25 8.69
CA PHE A 293 -10.81 -4.06 8.98
C PHE A 293 -10.55 -2.76 9.75
N ARG A 294 -11.20 -1.66 9.38
CA ARG A 294 -11.12 -0.39 10.11
C ARG A 294 -11.63 -0.54 11.55
N ASN A 295 -12.74 -1.24 11.75
CA ASN A 295 -13.25 -1.51 13.11
C ASN A 295 -12.26 -2.33 13.91
N PHE A 296 -11.61 -3.31 13.30
CA PHE A 296 -10.56 -4.12 13.93
C PHE A 296 -9.34 -3.28 14.31
N LEU A 297 -8.85 -2.40 13.42
CA LEU A 297 -7.77 -1.46 13.74
C LEU A 297 -8.14 -0.51 14.89
N ASN A 298 -9.35 0.04 14.89
CA ASN A 298 -9.84 0.90 15.97
C ASN A 298 -9.87 0.16 17.32
N LEU A 299 -10.21 -1.14 17.36
CA LEU A 299 -10.13 -1.95 18.57
C LEU A 299 -8.69 -2.09 19.06
N ILE A 300 -7.74 -2.26 18.13
CA ILE A 300 -6.30 -2.32 18.46
C ILE A 300 -5.81 -0.97 19.00
N GLU A 301 -6.20 0.14 18.41
CA GLU A 301 -5.79 1.49 18.85
C GLU A 301 -6.38 1.86 20.22
N ARG A 302 -7.69 1.66 20.43
CA ARG A 302 -8.38 1.94 21.69
C ARG A 302 -7.96 1.05 22.85
N ALA A 303 -7.31 -0.06 22.58
CA ALA A 303 -6.83 -0.97 23.62
C ALA A 303 -5.69 -0.38 24.49
N ILE A 304 -5.27 0.88 24.24
CA ILE A 304 -4.17 1.57 24.95
C ILE A 304 -4.64 2.83 25.73
N GLY A 305 -5.87 3.32 25.46
CA GLY A 305 -6.45 4.46 26.20
C GLY A 305 -6.98 3.98 27.58
#